data_fa04f7d3f0e69178f1113d1bca87887c
#
_entry.id   fa04f7d3f0e69178f1113d1bca87887c
#
_cell.length_a   1.000
_cell.length_b   1.000
_cell.length_c   1.000
_cell.angle_alpha   90.00
_cell.angle_beta   90.00
_cell.angle_gamma   90.00
#
_symmetry.space_group_name_H-M   'P 1'
#
loop_
_entity.id
_entity.type
_entity.pdbx_description
1 polymer ?
#
loop_
_entity_poly.entity_id
_entity_poly.type
_entity_poly.pdbx_seq_one_letter_code
_entity_poly.pdbx_strand_id
1 'polypeptide(L)'
;YKGILMAKKFYGVRKGKKTGVFTSWDECRLSVSGYPAAEYKGFATFEEAYAYCTLSEGTDTVTGAGTHTGETGNYAFVDGSFNAATGVYGYGGFLMVNGVKYDISGNGNEPDMASMRNVAGEVLGSMAAVEKALELGLDELSIYFDYMGIKMWATGEWKRNKKGTMEYYDYIQSVKDKIKLNFVKVK
;
A
#
# COMPACT_ATOMS: atom_id res chain seq x y z
N TYR A 1 8.49 -25.17 0.25
CA TYR A 1 8.25 -24.85 0.34
C TYR A 1 8.19 -24.17 1.04
N LYS A 2 8.24 -24.23 1.58
CA LYS A 2 8.09 -23.76 2.32
C LYS A 2 8.55 -22.68 2.55
N GLY A 3 9.06 -22.55 2.70
CA GLY A 3 9.68 -21.56 3.19
C GLY A 3 9.47 -20.51 2.44
N ILE A 4 9.36 -20.54 1.75
CA ILE A 4 9.28 -19.71 1.01
C ILE A 4 8.37 -18.93 1.26
N LEU A 5 7.75 -19.36 1.35
CA LEU A 5 6.81 -18.80 1.49
C LEU A 5 6.95 -17.78 2.23
N MET A 6 7.13 -17.80 2.78
CA MET A 6 7.18 -16.99 3.60
C MET A 6 7.94 -16.03 3.39
N ALA A 7 8.51 -16.09 2.92
CA ALA A 7 9.42 -15.19 2.78
C ALA A 7 8.99 -13.82 2.64
N LYS A 8 7.81 -13.51 2.63
CA LYS A 8 7.46 -12.16 2.53
C LYS A 8 7.80 -11.47 3.81
N LYS A 9 8.64 -10.45 3.73
CA LYS A 9 9.00 -9.68 4.89
C LYS A 9 8.82 -8.23 4.60
N PHE A 10 8.62 -7.46 5.63
CA PHE A 10 8.49 -6.04 5.50
C PHE A 10 9.68 -5.40 6.21
N TYR A 11 10.32 -4.44 5.56
CA TYR A 11 11.48 -3.81 6.11
C TYR A 11 11.18 -2.36 6.44
N GLY A 12 11.31 -1.98 7.70
CA GLY A 12 11.09 -0.61 8.09
C GLY A 12 12.42 0.11 8.13
N VAL A 13 12.53 1.25 7.45
CA VAL A 13 13.74 2.06 7.46
C VAL A 13 13.40 3.35 8.20
N ARG A 14 14.03 3.53 9.34
CA ARG A 14 13.80 4.72 10.13
C ARG A 14 14.83 5.79 9.81
N LYS A 15 16.05 5.40 9.50
CA LYS A 15 17.08 6.32 9.05
C LYS A 15 17.78 5.72 7.85
N GLY A 16 17.72 6.41 6.74
CA GLY A 16 18.32 5.96 5.49
C GLY A 16 18.07 6.99 4.41
N LYS A 17 18.53 6.71 3.21
CA LYS A 17 18.34 7.62 2.10
C LYS A 17 16.85 7.82 1.84
N LYS A 18 16.07 6.78 2.02
CA LYS A 18 14.63 6.87 1.95
C LYS A 18 14.07 6.12 3.14
N THR A 19 13.13 6.71 3.84
CA THR A 19 12.55 6.06 5.01
C THR A 19 11.17 5.54 4.65
N GLY A 20 10.67 4.59 5.41
CA GLY A 20 9.36 3.99 5.19
C GLY A 20 9.42 2.49 5.22
N VAL A 21 8.38 1.87 4.71
CA VAL A 21 8.29 0.42 4.69
C VAL A 21 8.62 -0.10 3.29
N PHE A 22 9.53 -1.06 3.22
CA PHE A 22 9.89 -1.68 1.96
C PHE A 22 9.47 -3.14 2.01
N THR A 23 9.06 -3.68 0.88
CA THR A 23 8.64 -5.08 0.83
C THR A 23 9.73 -5.97 0.26
N SER A 24 10.87 -5.42 -0.11
CA SER A 24 11.96 -6.20 -0.64
C SER A 24 13.26 -5.79 0.03
N TRP A 25 14.10 -6.78 0.30
CA TRP A 25 15.38 -6.51 0.93
C TRP A 25 16.27 -5.67 0.01
N ASP A 26 16.16 -5.90 -1.30
CA ASP A 26 16.97 -5.16 -2.24
C ASP A 26 16.70 -3.66 -2.15
N GLU A 27 15.45 -3.27 -2.05
CA GLU A 27 15.11 -1.87 -1.92
C GLU A 27 15.55 -1.30 -0.58
N CYS A 28 15.36 -2.07 0.46
CA CYS A 28 15.77 -1.65 1.79
C CYS A 28 17.28 -1.46 1.83
N ARG A 29 18.01 -2.41 1.25
CA ARG A 29 19.46 -2.34 1.24
C ARG A 29 19.95 -1.09 0.51
N LEU A 30 19.32 -0.76 -0.61
CA LEU A 30 19.70 0.43 -1.34
C LEU A 30 19.50 1.70 -0.51
N SER A 31 18.50 1.70 0.32
CA SER A 31 18.23 2.87 1.14
C SER A 31 19.24 3.03 2.27
N VAL A 32 19.70 1.94 2.84
CA VAL A 32 20.59 2.02 3.99
C VAL A 32 22.06 1.89 3.67
N SER A 33 22.37 1.40 2.46
CA SER A 33 23.75 1.16 2.11
C SER A 33 24.53 2.47 2.04
N GLY A 34 25.64 2.55 2.74
CA GLY A 34 26.44 3.77 2.73
C GLY A 34 25.85 4.93 3.52
N TYR A 35 24.74 4.73 4.17
CA TYR A 35 24.12 5.80 4.94
C TYR A 35 24.61 5.70 6.37
N PRO A 36 25.28 6.72 6.90
CA PRO A 36 25.85 6.62 8.25
C PRO A 36 24.75 6.49 9.28
N ALA A 37 24.94 5.58 10.20
CA ALA A 37 24.01 5.33 11.31
C ALA A 37 22.61 4.98 10.83
N ALA A 38 22.50 4.25 9.71
CA ALA A 38 21.20 3.84 9.22
C ALA A 38 20.49 2.98 10.25
N GLU A 39 19.18 3.13 10.33
CA GLU A 39 18.35 2.33 11.24
C GLU A 39 17.27 1.64 10.43
N TYR A 40 17.27 0.32 10.46
CA TYR A 40 16.30 -0.45 9.73
C TYR A 40 16.13 -1.81 10.37
N LYS A 41 15.03 -2.46 10.07
CA LYS A 41 14.77 -3.76 10.66
C LYS A 41 13.73 -4.50 9.84
N GLY A 42 13.79 -5.84 9.83
CA GLY A 42 12.81 -6.66 9.14
C GLY A 42 11.71 -7.09 10.08
N PHE A 43 10.51 -7.17 9.56
CA PHE A 43 9.34 -7.54 10.36
C PHE A 43 8.48 -8.53 9.60
N ALA A 44 7.71 -9.27 10.32
CA ALA A 44 6.81 -10.24 9.71
C ALA A 44 5.55 -9.59 9.17
N THR A 45 5.16 -8.44 9.70
CA THR A 45 3.95 -7.77 9.27
C THR A 45 4.22 -6.33 8.88
N PHE A 46 3.36 -5.82 8.01
CA PHE A 46 3.46 -4.43 7.59
C PHE A 46 3.25 -3.49 8.78
N GLU A 47 2.30 -3.84 9.63
CA GLU A 47 1.98 -3.02 10.77
C GLU A 47 3.19 -2.81 11.66
N GLU A 48 3.94 -3.86 11.92
CA GLU A 48 5.13 -3.75 12.75
C GLU A 48 6.19 -2.90 12.09
N ALA A 49 6.39 -3.08 10.80
CA ALA A 49 7.38 -2.30 10.07
C ALA A 49 7.01 -0.83 10.03
N TYR A 50 5.74 -0.55 9.83
CA TYR A 50 5.27 0.82 9.78
C TYR A 50 5.44 1.50 11.14
N ALA A 51 5.09 0.80 12.20
CA ALA A 51 5.25 1.35 13.55
C ALA A 51 6.72 1.66 13.83
N TYR A 52 7.60 0.79 13.40
CA TYR A 52 9.03 1.00 13.63
C TYR A 52 9.52 2.28 12.94
N CYS A 53 9.12 2.50 11.72
CA CYS A 53 9.63 3.65 11.01
C CYS A 53 8.91 4.96 11.37
N THR A 54 7.74 4.90 11.95
CA THR A 54 7.06 6.12 12.35
C THR A 54 7.33 6.52 13.81
N LEU A 55 7.74 5.56 14.62
CA LEU A 55 8.03 5.88 16.00
C LEU A 55 9.45 6.35 16.07
N SER A 56 9.66 7.59 16.17
CA SER A 56 11.00 7.97 16.17
C SER A 56 11.43 8.07 17.53
N GLU A 57 12.58 8.05 17.73
CA GLU A 57 13.10 8.11 18.88
C GLU A 57 12.29 8.40 19.93
N GLY A 58 11.93 7.83 20.37
CA GLY A 58 11.25 8.06 21.37
C GLY A 58 10.39 8.56 21.86
N THR A 59 10.06 8.57 21.96
CA THR A 59 9.38 9.03 22.47
C THR A 59 8.26 8.98 22.50
N ASP A 60 8.07 9.13 22.33
CA ASP A 60 7.15 9.19 22.40
C ASP A 60 6.35 8.71 22.37
N THR A 61 6.46 8.58 22.37
CA THR A 61 5.81 8.25 22.44
C THR A 61 4.98 8.03 22.36
N VAL A 62 4.89 7.90 22.17
CA VAL A 62 4.19 7.61 22.15
C VAL A 62 3.21 7.77 22.05
N THR A 63 3.07 8.08 22.24
CA THR A 63 2.18 8.44 22.20
C THR A 63 1.63 8.55 21.17
N GLY A 64 2.31 9.11 20.60
CA GLY A 64 1.81 9.44 19.47
C GLY A 64 1.09 8.35 19.10
N ALA A 65 1.66 7.52 19.31
CA ALA A 65 1.08 6.37 19.07
C ALA A 65 -0.32 6.55 19.15
N GLY A 66 -0.70 6.85 20.17
CA GLY A 66 -2.04 6.86 20.31
C GLY A 66 -2.60 7.48 19.19
N THR A 67 -2.01 8.39 18.71
CA THR A 67 -2.61 9.04 17.81
C THR A 67 -2.96 8.33 16.68
N HIS A 68 -2.15 7.82 16.09
CA HIS A 68 -2.58 7.31 14.94
C HIS A 68 -3.21 6.11 15.08
N THR A 69 -3.44 5.82 16.14
CA THR A 69 -4.07 4.63 16.28
C THR A 69 -5.27 4.80 15.50
N GLY A 70 -5.83 5.86 15.48
CA GLY A 70 -7.04 6.00 14.78
C GLY A 70 -6.80 5.61 13.39
N GLU A 71 -5.72 5.97 12.86
CA GLU A 71 -5.53 5.64 11.57
C GLU A 71 -5.18 4.28 11.39
N THR A 72 -4.56 3.71 12.28
CA THR A 72 -4.14 2.37 12.09
C THR A 72 -5.26 1.43 12.34
N GLY A 73 -6.42 1.90 12.66
CA GLY A 73 -7.51 1.00 12.93
C GLY A 73 -7.85 0.13 11.75
N ASN A 74 -7.99 0.72 10.59
CA ASN A 74 -8.34 -0.05 9.40
C ASN A 74 -7.47 0.44 8.27
N TYR A 75 -6.67 -0.44 7.72
CA TYR A 75 -5.82 -0.04 6.62
C TYR A 75 -5.64 -1.16 5.60
N ALA A 76 -5.23 -0.81 4.42
CA ALA A 76 -4.97 -1.75 3.35
C ALA A 76 -3.62 -1.48 2.74
N PHE A 77 -2.97 -2.53 2.29
CA PHE A 77 -1.71 -2.43 1.59
C PHE A 77 -1.88 -3.20 0.29
N VAL A 78 -1.55 -2.58 -0.83
CA VAL A 78 -1.74 -3.18 -2.14
C VAL A 78 -0.46 -3.07 -2.95
N ASP A 79 -0.12 -4.14 -3.63
CA ASP A 79 1.07 -4.18 -4.48
C ASP A 79 0.67 -4.73 -5.84
N GLY A 80 1.17 -4.14 -6.90
CA GLY A 80 0.82 -4.54 -8.25
C GLY A 80 1.94 -5.30 -8.93
N SER A 81 1.60 -6.09 -9.93
CA SER A 81 2.55 -6.85 -10.70
C SER A 81 2.15 -6.85 -12.16
N PHE A 82 3.06 -7.21 -13.02
CA PHE A 82 2.78 -7.25 -14.45
C PHE A 82 3.64 -8.32 -15.13
N ASN A 83 3.00 -9.11 -15.98
CA ASN A 83 3.72 -10.12 -16.74
C ASN A 83 3.76 -9.65 -18.19
N ALA A 84 4.94 -9.21 -18.64
CA ALA A 84 5.07 -8.66 -19.99
C ALA A 84 4.81 -9.69 -21.07
N ALA A 85 5.06 -10.95 -20.81
CA ALA A 85 4.85 -11.98 -21.79
C ALA A 85 3.37 -12.22 -22.08
N THR A 86 2.52 -12.09 -21.08
CA THR A 86 1.11 -12.38 -21.26
C THR A 86 0.24 -11.12 -21.25
N GLY A 87 0.78 -10.00 -20.82
CA GLY A 87 -0.02 -8.78 -20.72
C GLY A 87 -0.94 -8.80 -19.51
N VAL A 88 -0.73 -9.72 -18.56
CA VAL A 88 -1.57 -9.83 -17.38
C VAL A 88 -1.00 -8.99 -16.25
N TYR A 89 -1.82 -8.11 -15.70
CA TYR A 89 -1.43 -7.35 -14.54
C TYR A 89 -2.18 -7.94 -13.36
N GLY A 90 -1.61 -7.83 -12.18
CA GLY A 90 -2.23 -8.42 -11.02
C GLY A 90 -1.98 -7.60 -9.78
N TYR A 91 -2.68 -7.95 -8.72
CA TYR A 91 -2.43 -7.32 -7.44
C TYR A 91 -2.54 -8.35 -6.32
N GLY A 92 -1.84 -8.04 -5.26
CA GLY A 92 -1.97 -8.79 -4.03
C GLY A 92 -1.90 -7.80 -2.90
N GLY A 93 -2.49 -8.12 -1.79
CA GLY A 93 -2.45 -7.23 -0.65
C GLY A 93 -3.36 -7.71 0.44
N PHE A 94 -3.67 -6.83 1.36
CA PHE A 94 -4.53 -7.20 2.47
C PHE A 94 -5.15 -5.98 3.12
N LEU A 95 -6.23 -6.20 3.85
CA LEU A 95 -6.80 -5.20 4.72
C LEU A 95 -6.60 -5.68 6.13
N MET A 96 -6.27 -4.76 7.02
CA MET A 96 -6.20 -5.06 8.43
C MET A 96 -7.33 -4.32 9.07
N VAL A 97 -8.26 -5.06 9.65
CA VAL A 97 -9.45 -4.47 10.25
C VAL A 97 -9.57 -4.98 11.67
N ASN A 98 -9.40 -4.10 12.65
CA ASN A 98 -9.48 -4.47 14.06
C ASN A 98 -8.61 -5.69 14.38
N GLY A 99 -7.43 -5.72 13.79
CA GLY A 99 -6.50 -6.81 14.05
C GLY A 99 -6.71 -8.07 13.23
N VAL A 100 -7.71 -8.09 12.38
CA VAL A 100 -7.96 -9.26 11.54
C VAL A 100 -7.50 -8.95 10.13
N LYS A 101 -6.77 -9.88 9.55
CA LYS A 101 -6.21 -9.69 8.21
C LYS A 101 -7.10 -10.32 7.16
N TYR A 102 -7.43 -9.55 6.14
CA TYR A 102 -8.22 -10.04 5.03
C TYR A 102 -7.37 -9.91 3.76
N ASP A 103 -7.01 -11.02 3.15
CA ASP A 103 -6.18 -11.00 1.96
C ASP A 103 -7.02 -10.67 0.73
N ILE A 104 -6.45 -9.91 -0.19
CA ILE A 104 -7.11 -9.63 -1.45
C ILE A 104 -6.12 -9.91 -2.57
N SER A 105 -6.62 -10.35 -3.71
CA SER A 105 -5.79 -10.59 -4.87
C SER A 105 -6.67 -10.68 -6.11
N GLY A 106 -6.10 -10.44 -7.25
CA GLY A 106 -6.84 -10.52 -8.50
C GLY A 106 -5.93 -10.19 -9.67
N ASN A 107 -6.49 -10.21 -10.86
CA ASN A 107 -5.72 -9.90 -12.05
C ASN A 107 -6.64 -9.46 -13.18
N GLY A 108 -6.05 -8.96 -14.25
CA GLY A 108 -6.78 -8.56 -15.42
C GLY A 108 -5.86 -8.50 -16.61
N ASN A 109 -6.44 -8.37 -17.80
CA ASN A 109 -5.64 -8.32 -19.00
C ASN A 109 -6.21 -7.34 -20.04
N GLU A 110 -6.95 -6.36 -19.61
CA GLU A 110 -7.46 -5.37 -20.54
C GLU A 110 -6.32 -4.58 -21.14
N PRO A 111 -6.23 -4.47 -22.43
CA PRO A 111 -5.09 -3.83 -23.07
C PRO A 111 -4.84 -2.39 -22.61
N ASP A 112 -5.90 -1.63 -22.41
CA ASP A 112 -5.74 -0.27 -21.97
C ASP A 112 -5.06 -0.21 -20.62
N MET A 113 -5.50 -1.04 -19.70
CA MET A 113 -4.91 -1.09 -18.38
C MET A 113 -3.53 -1.72 -18.44
N ALA A 114 -3.34 -2.73 -19.26
CA ALA A 114 -2.06 -3.42 -19.34
C ALA A 114 -0.94 -2.49 -19.75
N SER A 115 -1.26 -1.43 -20.48
CA SER A 115 -0.23 -0.46 -20.88
C SER A 115 0.35 0.26 -19.67
N MET A 116 -0.30 0.22 -18.53
CA MET A 116 0.20 0.82 -17.31
C MET A 116 1.03 -0.17 -16.50
N ARG A 117 1.15 -1.40 -16.97
CA ARG A 117 1.98 -2.45 -16.39
C ARG A 117 1.62 -2.70 -14.92
N ASN A 118 2.58 -2.72 -14.03
CA ASN A 118 2.29 -3.02 -12.63
C ASN A 118 1.41 -1.96 -11.95
N VAL A 119 1.39 -0.74 -12.49
CA VAL A 119 0.53 0.29 -11.93
C VAL A 119 -0.94 -0.08 -12.15
N ALA A 120 -1.24 -0.81 -13.23
CA ALA A 120 -2.60 -1.29 -13.47
C ALA A 120 -3.04 -2.18 -12.32
N GLY A 121 -2.14 -3.02 -11.85
CA GLY A 121 -2.44 -3.89 -10.72
C GLY A 121 -2.71 -3.09 -9.44
N GLU A 122 -1.92 -2.03 -9.22
CA GLU A 122 -2.14 -1.21 -8.04
C GLU A 122 -3.49 -0.48 -8.10
N VAL A 123 -3.88 -0.01 -9.27
CA VAL A 123 -5.17 0.65 -9.42
C VAL A 123 -6.29 -0.34 -9.15
N LEU A 124 -6.21 -1.52 -9.77
CA LEU A 124 -7.22 -2.54 -9.59
C LEU A 124 -7.29 -2.98 -8.13
N GLY A 125 -6.14 -3.17 -7.52
CA GLY A 125 -6.07 -3.58 -6.12
C GLY A 125 -6.61 -2.53 -5.17
N SER A 126 -6.39 -1.26 -5.48
CA SER A 126 -6.92 -0.19 -4.63
C SER A 126 -8.43 -0.19 -4.68
N MET A 127 -9.01 -0.40 -5.85
CA MET A 127 -10.46 -0.47 -5.97
C MET A 127 -10.99 -1.69 -5.22
N ALA A 128 -10.29 -2.81 -5.32
CA ALA A 128 -10.70 -4.02 -4.62
C ALA A 128 -10.63 -3.83 -3.10
N ALA A 129 -9.62 -3.10 -2.63
CA ALA A 129 -9.50 -2.84 -1.21
C ALA A 129 -10.68 -2.00 -0.71
N VAL A 130 -11.06 -0.98 -1.47
CA VAL A 130 -12.18 -0.14 -1.08
C VAL A 130 -13.47 -0.96 -1.10
N GLU A 131 -13.63 -1.81 -2.12
CA GLU A 131 -14.81 -2.63 -2.21
C GLU A 131 -14.90 -3.57 -1.03
N LYS A 132 -13.80 -4.19 -0.66
CA LYS A 132 -13.77 -5.10 0.48
C LYS A 132 -14.09 -4.34 1.78
N ALA A 133 -13.57 -3.13 1.91
CA ALA A 133 -13.83 -2.33 3.09
C ALA A 133 -15.32 -2.00 3.20
N LEU A 134 -15.95 -1.67 2.09
CA LEU A 134 -17.39 -1.39 2.10
C LEU A 134 -18.17 -2.65 2.42
N GLU A 135 -17.73 -3.78 1.90
CA GLU A 135 -18.39 -5.04 2.17
C GLU A 135 -18.31 -5.35 3.65
N LEU A 136 -17.24 -5.00 4.32
CA LEU A 136 -17.07 -5.24 5.74
C LEU A 136 -17.73 -4.16 6.61
N GLY A 137 -18.36 -3.19 5.98
CA GLY A 137 -19.08 -2.17 6.72
C GLY A 137 -18.21 -1.07 7.30
N LEU A 138 -17.03 -0.87 6.76
CA LEU A 138 -16.14 0.14 7.29
C LEU A 138 -16.53 1.52 6.81
N ASP A 139 -16.30 2.54 7.64
CA ASP A 139 -16.58 3.89 7.23
C ASP A 139 -15.28 4.69 7.04
N GLU A 140 -14.16 4.06 7.24
CA GLU A 140 -12.87 4.72 7.02
C GLU A 140 -11.81 3.67 6.69
N LEU A 141 -10.94 3.97 5.76
CA LEU A 141 -9.86 3.06 5.38
C LEU A 141 -8.65 3.87 4.95
N SER A 142 -7.48 3.50 5.43
CA SER A 142 -6.23 4.11 4.98
C SER A 142 -5.60 3.16 3.98
N ILE A 143 -5.29 3.64 2.78
CA ILE A 143 -4.69 2.83 1.74
C ILE A 143 -3.22 3.19 1.63
N TYR A 144 -2.35 2.22 1.86
CA TYR A 144 -0.92 2.42 1.76
C TYR A 144 -0.49 1.99 0.37
N PHE A 145 0.10 2.91 -0.37
CA PHE A 145 0.43 2.65 -1.77
C PHE A 145 1.85 3.08 -2.11
N ASP A 146 2.37 2.55 -3.20
CA ASP A 146 3.72 2.84 -3.62
C ASP A 146 3.74 3.89 -4.74
N TYR A 147 2.89 3.77 -5.72
CA TYR A 147 2.90 4.68 -6.85
C TYR A 147 1.98 5.88 -6.62
N MET A 148 2.55 7.06 -6.68
CA MET A 148 1.81 8.28 -6.36
C MET A 148 0.51 8.46 -7.14
N GLY A 149 0.41 7.89 -8.31
CA GLY A 149 -0.81 7.98 -9.11
C GLY A 149 -2.04 7.46 -8.39
N ILE A 150 -1.85 6.51 -7.46
CA ILE A 150 -2.97 5.95 -6.72
C ILE A 150 -3.71 7.07 -5.98
N LYS A 151 -2.97 8.03 -5.45
CA LYS A 151 -3.60 9.15 -4.76
C LYS A 151 -4.00 10.23 -5.76
N MET A 152 -3.13 10.56 -6.68
CA MET A 152 -3.34 11.72 -7.53
C MET A 152 -4.47 11.53 -8.53
N TRP A 153 -4.68 10.30 -8.99
CA TRP A 153 -5.83 10.03 -9.87
C TRP A 153 -7.12 9.98 -9.05
N ALA A 154 -7.05 9.47 -7.83
CA ALA A 154 -8.24 9.38 -6.98
C ALA A 154 -8.75 10.77 -6.61
N THR A 155 -7.85 11.72 -6.39
CA THR A 155 -8.23 13.07 -5.99
C THR A 155 -8.49 13.97 -7.18
N GLY A 156 -8.14 13.52 -8.38
CA GLY A 156 -8.34 14.33 -9.57
C GLY A 156 -7.19 15.30 -9.85
N GLU A 157 -6.11 15.22 -9.09
CA GLU A 157 -5.00 16.15 -9.27
C GLU A 157 -4.18 15.84 -10.52
N TRP A 158 -4.14 14.59 -10.95
CA TRP A 158 -3.46 14.22 -12.18
C TRP A 158 -4.50 13.95 -13.27
N LYS A 159 -4.15 14.25 -14.52
CA LYS A 159 -5.01 13.99 -15.62
C LYS A 159 -5.22 12.50 -15.78
N ARG A 160 -6.40 12.13 -16.18
CA ARG A 160 -6.76 10.73 -16.33
C ARG A 160 -7.01 10.49 -17.81
N ASN A 161 -5.97 10.06 -18.50
CA ASN A 161 -6.02 9.86 -19.92
C ASN A 161 -6.35 8.45 -20.38
N LYS A 162 -6.34 7.50 -19.47
CA LYS A 162 -6.65 6.12 -19.81
C LYS A 162 -7.97 5.72 -19.22
N LYS A 163 -8.65 4.79 -19.89
CA LYS A 163 -9.95 4.34 -19.43
C LYS A 163 -9.86 3.86 -17.97
N GLY A 164 -8.80 3.12 -17.66
CA GLY A 164 -8.66 2.58 -16.30
C GLY A 164 -8.52 3.67 -15.25
N THR A 165 -7.78 4.74 -15.55
CA THR A 165 -7.62 5.80 -14.56
C THR A 165 -8.90 6.61 -14.43
N MET A 166 -9.68 6.71 -15.51
CA MET A 166 -10.96 7.39 -15.44
C MET A 166 -11.94 6.58 -14.63
N GLU A 167 -11.96 5.28 -14.82
CA GLU A 167 -12.85 4.41 -14.05
C GLU A 167 -12.47 4.41 -12.58
N TYR A 168 -11.19 4.45 -12.29
CA TYR A 168 -10.72 4.50 -10.92
C TYR A 168 -11.21 5.78 -10.24
N TYR A 169 -11.03 6.91 -10.91
CA TYR A 169 -11.48 8.18 -10.36
C TYR A 169 -12.99 8.15 -10.14
N ASP A 170 -13.74 7.70 -11.14
CA ASP A 170 -15.19 7.66 -11.04
C ASP A 170 -15.64 6.76 -9.88
N TYR A 171 -14.97 5.63 -9.73
CA TYR A 171 -15.31 4.73 -8.64
C TYR A 171 -15.06 5.40 -7.29
N ILE A 172 -13.91 6.03 -7.13
CA ILE A 172 -13.58 6.68 -5.87
C ILE A 172 -14.59 7.80 -5.57
N GLN A 173 -14.97 8.57 -6.60
CA GLN A 173 -15.96 9.62 -6.39
C GLN A 173 -17.30 9.04 -5.97
N SER A 174 -17.64 7.86 -6.48
CA SER A 174 -18.93 7.27 -6.18
C SER A 174 -19.01 6.75 -4.75
N VAL A 175 -17.88 6.46 -4.12
CA VAL A 175 -17.89 5.91 -2.77
C VAL A 175 -17.40 6.87 -1.69
N LYS A 176 -16.88 8.03 -2.08
CA LYS A 176 -16.28 8.91 -1.08
C LYS A 176 -17.26 9.41 -0.03
N ASP A 177 -18.55 9.36 -0.32
CA ASP A 177 -19.55 9.75 0.66
C ASP A 177 -19.90 8.58 1.59
N LYS A 178 -19.49 7.37 1.24
CA LYS A 178 -19.80 6.21 2.06
C LYS A 178 -18.64 5.80 2.92
N ILE A 179 -17.43 6.14 2.52
CA ILE A 179 -16.26 5.72 3.26
C ILE A 179 -15.19 6.79 3.14
N LYS A 180 -14.54 7.11 4.23
CA LYS A 180 -13.48 8.10 4.22
C LYS A 180 -12.19 7.39 3.84
N LEU A 181 -11.52 7.86 2.81
CA LEU A 181 -10.30 7.23 2.33
C LEU A 181 -9.09 8.12 2.61
N ASN A 182 -8.07 7.54 3.20
CA ASN A 182 -6.83 8.23 3.47
C ASN A 182 -5.76 7.57 2.62
N PHE A 183 -5.07 8.33 1.79
CA PHE A 183 -4.05 7.78 0.91
C PHE A 183 -2.68 8.04 1.50
N VAL A 184 -1.95 6.98 1.84
CA VAL A 184 -0.66 7.09 2.51
C VAL A 184 0.43 6.50 1.64
N LYS A 185 1.38 7.34 1.22
CA LYS A 185 2.46 6.90 0.38
C LYS A 185 3.50 6.17 1.23
N VAL A 186 3.94 4.99 0.80
CA VAL A 186 4.95 4.25 1.52
C VAL A 186 6.23 4.25 0.72
N LYS A 187 7.30 3.97 1.40
CA LYS A 187 8.53 3.78 0.81
C LYS A 187 9.43 4.89 0.66
#